data_4afc70b705d34aa53996409d4f88b0bb
#
_entry.id   4afc70b705d34aa53996409d4f88b0bb
#
_cell.length_a   1.000
_cell.length_b   1.000
_cell.length_c   1.000
_cell.angle_alpha   90.00
_cell.angle_beta   90.00
_cell.angle_gamma   90.00
#
_symmetry.space_group_name_H-M   'P 1'
#
loop_
_entity.id
_entity.type
_entity.pdbx_description
1 polymer ?
#
loop_
_entity_poly.entity_id
_entity_poly.type
_entity_poly.pdbx_seq_one_letter_code
_entity_poly.pdbx_strand_id
1 'polypeptide(L)'
;MWSYNDKITDYAYDPAKAKELLKEAGLADGFAIDLWAMPVQRPYNPNARRMAEMIQADWAKVGVKAKIVTYEWGEYLKRAKDGEHQTVMMGWTGDNGDPDNFFATLFSCQSAKDGSNYSRWCYKPFEDLIQPARAESDHEKRTELYKQAQVVMHDQAPALIIPG
;
A
#
# COMPACT_ATOMS: atom_id res chain seq x y z
N MET A 1 16.55 7.02 2.00
CA MET A 1 16.59 7.01 0.52
C MET A 1 16.66 8.45 0.03
N TRP A 2 17.46 8.74 -0.99
CA TRP A 2 17.72 10.12 -1.47
C TRP A 2 16.47 10.86 -1.98
N SER A 3 15.46 10.13 -2.42
CA SER A 3 14.20 10.67 -2.93
C SER A 3 13.10 10.81 -1.86
N TYR A 4 13.39 10.54 -0.60
CA TYR A 4 12.39 10.61 0.47
C TYR A 4 11.84 12.05 0.61
N ASN A 5 10.52 12.17 0.64
CA ASN A 5 9.84 13.44 0.83
C ASN A 5 9.53 13.65 2.31
N ASP A 6 10.34 14.46 2.97
CA ASP A 6 10.21 14.80 4.39
C ASP A 6 9.16 15.88 4.70
N LYS A 7 8.53 16.41 3.64
CA LYS A 7 7.50 17.46 3.78
C LYS A 7 6.08 16.89 3.86
N ILE A 8 5.91 15.58 3.63
CA ILE A 8 4.61 14.92 3.78
C ILE A 8 4.37 14.67 5.27
N THR A 9 3.22 15.15 5.76
CA THR A 9 2.74 14.81 7.11
C THR A 9 1.89 13.56 7.03
N ASP A 10 2.31 12.50 7.73
CA ASP A 10 1.56 11.27 7.81
C ASP A 10 0.19 11.48 8.48
N TYR A 11 -0.76 10.65 8.11
CA TYR A 11 -2.06 10.64 8.78
C TYR A 11 -1.90 10.21 10.23
N ALA A 12 -2.40 11.05 11.15
CA ALA A 12 -2.43 10.70 12.56
C ALA A 12 -3.45 9.57 12.83
N TYR A 13 -3.20 8.78 13.87
CA TYR A 13 -4.19 7.86 14.39
C TYR A 13 -5.38 8.68 14.93
N ASP A 14 -6.51 8.64 14.21
CA ASP A 14 -7.68 9.45 14.52
C ASP A 14 -8.98 8.68 14.18
N PRO A 15 -9.49 7.87 15.11
CA PRO A 15 -10.74 7.12 14.89
C PRO A 15 -11.94 8.01 14.60
N ALA A 16 -12.01 9.19 15.18
CA ALA A 16 -13.12 10.13 14.94
C ALA A 16 -13.10 10.63 13.49
N LYS A 17 -11.93 10.97 12.96
CA LYS A 17 -11.78 11.37 11.56
C LYS A 17 -12.06 10.21 10.60
N ALA A 18 -11.64 9.01 10.95
CA ALA A 18 -11.94 7.81 10.16
C ALA A 18 -13.47 7.57 10.07
N LYS A 19 -14.19 7.70 11.18
CA LYS A 19 -15.67 7.60 11.16
C LYS A 19 -16.32 8.67 10.31
N GLU A 20 -15.83 9.89 10.37
CA GLU A 20 -16.32 11.00 9.55
C GLU A 20 -16.15 10.69 8.04
N LEU A 21 -14.96 10.22 7.64
CA LEU A 21 -14.68 9.85 6.26
C LEU A 21 -15.52 8.66 5.79
N LEU A 22 -15.75 7.67 6.64
CA LEU A 22 -16.64 6.54 6.34
C LEU A 22 -18.09 7.03 6.14
N LYS A 23 -18.55 7.97 6.95
CA LYS A 23 -19.87 8.59 6.80
C LYS A 23 -19.98 9.34 5.46
N GLU A 24 -18.98 10.12 5.10
CA GLU A 24 -18.92 10.83 3.82
C GLU A 24 -18.96 9.85 2.63
N ALA A 25 -18.35 8.67 2.80
CA ALA A 25 -18.36 7.60 1.78
C ALA A 25 -19.68 6.79 1.74
N GLY A 26 -20.65 7.10 2.60
CA GLY A 26 -21.91 6.36 2.70
C GLY A 26 -21.80 5.05 3.49
N LEU A 27 -20.78 4.91 4.32
CA LEU A 27 -20.44 3.69 5.06
C LEU A 27 -20.51 3.91 6.60
N ALA A 28 -21.39 4.81 7.06
CA ALA A 28 -21.52 5.16 8.47
C ALA A 28 -21.83 3.95 9.37
N ASP A 29 -22.56 2.96 8.87
CA ASP A 29 -22.90 1.73 9.59
C ASP A 29 -21.77 0.70 9.61
N GLY A 30 -20.64 1.01 8.97
CA GLY A 30 -19.51 0.09 8.80
C GLY A 30 -19.75 -1.00 7.78
N PHE A 31 -18.83 -1.94 7.70
CA PHE A 31 -18.89 -3.08 6.80
C PHE A 31 -17.95 -4.20 7.26
N ALA A 32 -18.11 -5.38 6.67
CA ALA A 32 -17.19 -6.49 6.85
C ALA A 32 -16.23 -6.58 5.66
N ILE A 33 -14.96 -6.93 5.93
CA ILE A 33 -13.93 -7.04 4.91
C ILE A 33 -12.91 -8.11 5.30
N ASP A 34 -12.37 -8.82 4.31
CA ASP A 34 -11.26 -9.75 4.53
C ASP A 34 -9.93 -9.01 4.56
N LEU A 35 -9.11 -9.33 5.56
CA LEU A 35 -7.73 -8.86 5.69
C LEU A 35 -6.80 -10.08 5.61
N TRP A 36 -6.05 -10.17 4.53
CA TRP A 36 -5.12 -11.26 4.32
C TRP A 36 -3.81 -11.02 5.02
N ALA A 37 -3.41 -11.96 5.88
CA ALA A 37 -2.15 -11.94 6.62
C ALA A 37 -1.22 -13.04 6.13
N MET A 38 0.04 -12.68 5.90
CA MET A 38 1.08 -13.64 5.47
C MET A 38 1.31 -14.69 6.55
N PRO A 39 1.41 -15.98 6.19
CA PRO A 39 1.63 -17.06 7.15
C PRO A 39 3.10 -17.20 7.57
N VAL A 40 4.00 -16.47 6.91
CA VAL A 40 5.45 -16.60 7.06
C VAL A 40 6.06 -15.30 7.56
N GLN A 41 7.20 -15.45 8.24
CA GLN A 41 8.03 -14.31 8.60
C GLN A 41 8.80 -13.79 7.37
N ARG A 42 8.87 -12.46 7.25
CA ARG A 42 9.62 -11.79 6.19
C ARG A 42 10.48 -10.68 6.78
N PRO A 43 11.59 -10.28 6.12
CA PRO A 43 12.42 -9.18 6.62
C PRO A 43 11.66 -7.88 6.82
N TYR A 44 10.69 -7.60 5.95
CA TYR A 44 9.85 -6.40 6.02
C TYR A 44 8.66 -6.55 6.98
N ASN A 45 8.35 -7.75 7.46
CA ASN A 45 7.28 -7.99 8.42
C ASN A 45 7.53 -9.29 9.19
N PRO A 46 8.12 -9.20 10.39
CA PRO A 46 8.46 -10.38 11.19
C PRO A 46 7.25 -11.10 11.79
N ASN A 47 6.10 -10.44 11.90
CA ASN A 47 4.89 -11.03 12.46
C ASN A 47 3.62 -10.42 11.85
N ALA A 48 3.29 -10.86 10.65
CA ALA A 48 2.14 -10.36 9.91
C ALA A 48 0.81 -10.65 10.62
N ARG A 49 0.68 -11.80 11.27
CA ARG A 49 -0.53 -12.13 12.01
C ARG A 49 -0.78 -11.16 13.15
N ARG A 50 0.24 -10.85 13.95
CA ARG A 50 0.13 -9.89 15.04
C ARG A 50 -0.24 -8.49 14.51
N MET A 51 0.37 -8.08 13.42
CA MET A 51 0.05 -6.82 12.75
C MET A 51 -1.42 -6.80 12.28
N ALA A 52 -1.89 -7.88 11.66
CA ALA A 52 -3.27 -8.01 11.22
C ALA A 52 -4.26 -7.95 12.40
N GLU A 53 -3.95 -8.56 13.52
CA GLU A 53 -4.78 -8.50 14.73
C GLU A 53 -4.86 -7.07 15.30
N MET A 54 -3.78 -6.32 15.25
CA MET A 54 -3.78 -4.90 15.66
C MET A 54 -4.63 -4.04 14.71
N ILE A 55 -4.50 -4.24 13.42
CA ILE A 55 -5.32 -3.55 12.40
C ILE A 55 -6.80 -3.91 12.58
N GLN A 56 -7.10 -5.19 12.77
CA GLN A 56 -8.46 -5.68 13.03
C GLN A 56 -9.09 -4.98 14.24
N ALA A 57 -8.32 -4.85 15.34
CA ALA A 57 -8.79 -4.18 16.55
C ALA A 57 -9.04 -2.69 16.32
N ASP A 58 -8.17 -2.00 15.60
CA ASP A 58 -8.33 -0.58 15.29
C ASP A 58 -9.49 -0.33 14.34
N TRP A 59 -9.65 -1.16 13.33
CA TRP A 59 -10.78 -1.06 12.39
C TRP A 59 -12.12 -1.32 13.07
N ALA A 60 -12.17 -2.23 14.03
CA ALA A 60 -13.39 -2.51 14.80
C ALA A 60 -13.91 -1.26 15.55
N LYS A 61 -13.02 -0.38 16.00
CA LYS A 61 -13.37 0.87 16.68
C LYS A 61 -14.15 1.85 15.80
N VAL A 62 -14.01 1.72 14.48
CA VAL A 62 -14.70 2.56 13.49
C VAL A 62 -15.78 1.81 12.70
N GLY A 63 -16.16 0.62 13.15
CA GLY A 63 -17.23 -0.16 12.55
C GLY A 63 -16.82 -1.05 11.40
N VAL A 64 -15.52 -1.15 11.09
CA VAL A 64 -15.00 -2.05 10.06
C VAL A 64 -14.64 -3.39 10.69
N LYS A 65 -15.37 -4.45 10.30
CA LYS A 65 -15.20 -5.81 10.83
C LYS A 65 -14.29 -6.59 9.90
N ALA A 66 -13.00 -6.70 10.26
CA ALA A 66 -12.03 -7.44 9.49
C ALA A 66 -12.04 -8.92 9.86
N LYS A 67 -12.09 -9.78 8.85
CA LYS A 67 -11.82 -11.22 8.98
C LYS A 67 -10.39 -11.47 8.53
N ILE A 68 -9.55 -11.99 9.42
CA ILE A 68 -8.18 -12.35 9.09
C ILE A 68 -8.19 -13.66 8.32
N VAL A 69 -7.64 -13.63 7.10
CA VAL A 69 -7.53 -14.77 6.18
C VAL A 69 -6.07 -15.06 5.92
N THR A 70 -5.69 -16.30 5.92
CA THR A 70 -4.34 -16.75 5.55
C THR A 70 -4.41 -18.04 4.75
N TYR A 71 -3.37 -18.28 3.95
CA TYR A 71 -3.19 -19.51 3.17
C TYR A 71 -1.73 -19.94 3.31
N GLU A 72 -1.43 -21.19 2.94
CA GLU A 72 -0.04 -21.59 2.73
C GLU A 72 0.66 -20.60 1.78
N TRP A 73 1.96 -20.35 1.97
CA TRP A 73 2.63 -19.20 1.33
C TRP A 73 2.56 -19.21 -0.20
N GLY A 74 2.77 -20.36 -0.83
CA GLY A 74 2.65 -20.49 -2.30
C GLY A 74 1.26 -20.18 -2.80
N GLU A 75 0.26 -20.69 -2.11
CA GLU A 75 -1.16 -20.45 -2.40
C GLU A 75 -1.55 -18.99 -2.14
N TYR A 76 -1.02 -18.41 -1.08
CA TYR A 76 -1.20 -16.99 -0.75
C TYR A 76 -0.72 -16.08 -1.89
N LEU A 77 0.49 -16.33 -2.40
CA LEU A 77 1.06 -15.57 -3.51
C LEU A 77 0.24 -15.72 -4.79
N LYS A 78 -0.16 -16.95 -5.12
CA LYS A 78 -0.97 -17.24 -6.30
C LYS A 78 -2.32 -16.53 -6.26
N ARG A 79 -3.05 -16.67 -5.16
CA ARG A 79 -4.37 -16.05 -4.98
C ARG A 79 -4.29 -14.53 -4.93
N ALA A 80 -3.26 -13.98 -4.30
CA ALA A 80 -3.02 -12.53 -4.30
C ALA A 80 -2.76 -12.01 -5.71
N LYS A 81 -1.97 -12.73 -6.50
CA LYS A 81 -1.72 -12.39 -7.91
C LYS A 81 -3.01 -12.47 -8.74
N ASP A 82 -3.87 -13.43 -8.47
CA ASP A 82 -5.18 -13.58 -9.13
C ASP A 82 -6.20 -12.51 -8.67
N GLY A 83 -5.86 -11.71 -7.64
CA GLY A 83 -6.70 -10.61 -7.16
C GLY A 83 -7.90 -11.05 -6.32
N GLU A 84 -7.82 -12.19 -5.63
CA GLU A 84 -8.93 -12.74 -4.84
C GLU A 84 -9.16 -12.01 -3.51
N HIS A 85 -8.19 -11.21 -3.07
CA HIS A 85 -8.25 -10.46 -1.80
C HIS A 85 -9.06 -9.17 -1.92
N GLN A 86 -9.61 -8.74 -0.79
CA GLN A 86 -10.15 -7.38 -0.61
C GLN A 86 -9.08 -6.45 -0.05
N THR A 87 -8.41 -6.86 1.03
CA THR A 87 -7.19 -6.24 1.53
C THR A 87 -6.13 -7.31 1.77
N VAL A 88 -4.88 -6.99 1.50
CA VAL A 88 -3.78 -7.95 1.54
C VAL A 88 -2.54 -7.33 2.17
N MET A 89 -1.92 -8.06 3.10
CA MET A 89 -0.60 -7.71 3.60
C MET A 89 0.45 -8.31 2.68
N MET A 90 1.31 -7.45 2.15
CA MET A 90 2.41 -7.84 1.27
C MET A 90 3.56 -6.86 1.50
N GLY A 91 4.73 -7.18 1.04
CA GLY A 91 5.86 -6.28 1.18
C GLY A 91 6.90 -6.45 0.09
N TRP A 92 7.88 -5.59 0.11
CA TRP A 92 8.97 -5.57 -0.84
C TRP A 92 10.27 -5.14 -0.15
N THR A 93 11.34 -5.84 -0.47
CA THR A 93 12.69 -5.44 -0.09
C THR A 93 13.37 -4.90 -1.34
N GLY A 94 13.88 -3.67 -1.26
CA GLY A 94 14.52 -3.03 -2.41
C GLY A 94 15.80 -3.74 -2.85
N ASP A 95 15.94 -3.97 -4.15
CA ASP A 95 17.06 -4.72 -4.72
C ASP A 95 18.31 -3.85 -4.96
N ASN A 96 18.12 -2.55 -5.24
CA ASN A 96 19.19 -1.67 -5.75
C ASN A 96 19.23 -0.28 -5.12
N GLY A 97 18.39 0.00 -4.13
CA GLY A 97 18.30 1.32 -3.51
C GLY A 97 17.68 2.41 -4.37
N ASP A 98 17.14 2.06 -5.53
CA ASP A 98 16.47 3.00 -6.44
C ASP A 98 14.96 3.06 -6.14
N PRO A 99 14.34 4.26 -6.11
CA PRO A 99 12.90 4.40 -5.91
C PRO A 99 12.04 3.68 -6.95
N ASP A 100 12.49 3.56 -8.19
CA ASP A 100 11.78 2.84 -9.25
C ASP A 100 11.44 1.41 -8.86
N ASN A 101 12.34 0.75 -8.12
CA ASN A 101 12.13 -0.61 -7.64
C ASN A 101 10.91 -0.77 -6.73
N PHE A 102 10.49 0.31 -6.06
CA PHE A 102 9.26 0.35 -5.28
C PHE A 102 8.08 0.88 -6.08
N PHE A 103 8.22 2.05 -6.70
CA PHE A 103 7.10 2.74 -7.36
C PHE A 103 6.60 2.00 -8.60
N ALA A 104 7.47 1.62 -9.49
CA ALA A 104 7.05 0.91 -10.70
C ALA A 104 6.61 -0.52 -10.39
N THR A 105 7.34 -1.22 -9.54
CA THR A 105 7.05 -2.62 -9.21
C THR A 105 5.72 -2.80 -8.49
N LEU A 106 5.40 -1.90 -7.54
CA LEU A 106 4.27 -2.08 -6.63
C LEU A 106 3.05 -1.24 -6.98
N PHE A 107 3.21 -0.14 -7.73
CA PHE A 107 2.14 0.83 -7.90
C PHE A 107 1.91 1.29 -9.34
N SER A 108 2.67 0.81 -10.32
CA SER A 108 2.42 1.17 -11.73
C SER A 108 1.18 0.47 -12.29
N CYS A 109 0.59 1.07 -13.31
CA CYS A 109 -0.52 0.47 -14.06
C CYS A 109 -0.11 -0.82 -14.76
N GLN A 110 1.12 -0.89 -15.28
CA GLN A 110 1.63 -2.12 -15.91
C GLN A 110 1.71 -3.24 -14.88
N SER A 111 2.27 -2.98 -13.71
CA SER A 111 2.39 -3.97 -12.64
C SER A 111 1.04 -4.41 -12.05
N ALA A 112 0.00 -3.59 -12.19
CA ALA A 112 -1.36 -3.96 -11.82
C ALA A 112 -1.95 -5.04 -12.74
N LYS A 113 -1.47 -5.13 -13.98
CA LYS A 113 -1.94 -6.13 -14.96
C LYS A 113 -1.23 -7.47 -14.80
N ASP A 114 0.10 -7.45 -14.69
CA ASP A 114 0.92 -8.66 -14.79
C ASP A 114 2.11 -8.70 -13.81
N GLY A 115 2.14 -7.81 -12.83
CA GLY A 115 3.22 -7.69 -11.86
C GLY A 115 2.80 -7.82 -10.40
N SER A 116 3.50 -7.10 -9.53
CA SER A 116 3.38 -7.17 -8.07
C SER A 116 2.57 -6.02 -7.47
N ASN A 117 1.80 -5.30 -8.27
CA ASN A 117 0.85 -4.31 -7.76
C ASN A 117 -0.44 -5.00 -7.29
N TYR A 118 -0.43 -5.49 -6.06
CA TYR A 118 -1.55 -6.21 -5.46
C TYR A 118 -2.73 -5.31 -5.09
N SER A 119 -2.54 -4.00 -5.01
CA SER A 119 -3.63 -3.04 -4.83
C SER A 119 -4.48 -2.87 -6.09
N ARG A 120 -3.94 -3.25 -7.25
CA ARG A 120 -4.54 -3.02 -8.57
C ARG A 120 -4.80 -1.54 -8.87
N TRP A 121 -4.26 -0.64 -8.05
CA TRP A 121 -4.37 0.79 -8.27
C TRP A 121 -3.62 1.20 -9.54
N CYS A 122 -4.33 1.91 -10.40
CA CYS A 122 -3.79 2.44 -11.66
C CYS A 122 -4.28 3.89 -11.79
N TYR A 123 -3.39 4.84 -11.55
CA TYR A 123 -3.74 6.25 -11.45
C TYR A 123 -2.85 7.09 -12.37
N LYS A 124 -3.45 7.68 -13.40
CA LYS A 124 -2.71 8.39 -14.44
C LYS A 124 -1.80 9.51 -13.91
N PRO A 125 -2.22 10.40 -12.99
CA PRO A 125 -1.33 11.42 -12.44
C PRO A 125 -0.07 10.85 -11.76
N PHE A 126 -0.15 9.65 -11.17
CA PHE A 126 1.01 8.96 -10.63
C PHE A 126 1.91 8.40 -11.74
N GLU A 127 1.33 7.73 -12.73
CA GLU A 127 2.06 7.23 -13.90
C GLU A 127 2.82 8.36 -14.62
N ASP A 128 2.19 9.52 -14.79
CA ASP A 128 2.78 10.69 -15.45
C ASP A 128 4.00 11.26 -14.70
N LEU A 129 4.20 10.87 -13.45
CA LEU A 129 5.38 11.22 -12.65
C LEU A 129 6.45 10.13 -12.67
N ILE A 130 6.05 8.86 -12.48
CA ILE A 130 7.02 7.76 -12.36
C ILE A 130 7.61 7.33 -13.69
N GLN A 131 6.85 7.36 -14.79
CA GLN A 131 7.38 6.96 -16.10
C GLN A 131 8.47 7.90 -16.61
N PRO A 132 8.30 9.25 -16.59
CA PRO A 132 9.40 10.16 -16.90
C PRO A 132 10.60 10.01 -15.97
N ALA A 133 10.35 9.77 -14.66
CA ALA A 133 11.43 9.60 -13.67
C ALA A 133 12.33 8.41 -13.98
N ARG A 134 11.81 7.35 -14.60
CA ARG A 134 12.59 6.19 -15.02
C ARG A 134 13.59 6.51 -16.10
N ALA A 135 13.24 7.43 -17.00
CA ALA A 135 14.07 7.84 -18.12
C ALA A 135 14.94 9.08 -17.83
N GLU A 136 14.69 9.78 -16.73
CA GLU A 136 15.39 11.03 -16.36
C GLU A 136 16.80 10.74 -15.85
N SER A 137 17.80 11.34 -16.48
CA SER A 137 19.21 11.22 -16.09
C SER A 137 19.66 12.31 -15.11
N ASP A 138 18.98 13.45 -15.08
CA ASP A 138 19.27 14.51 -14.12
C ASP A 138 18.75 14.12 -12.73
N HIS A 139 19.68 14.01 -11.78
CA HIS A 139 19.37 13.51 -10.44
C HIS A 139 18.40 14.42 -9.67
N GLU A 140 18.51 15.73 -9.81
CA GLU A 140 17.63 16.68 -9.11
C GLU A 140 16.21 16.62 -9.66
N LYS A 141 16.07 16.61 -10.99
CA LYS A 141 14.78 16.46 -11.65
C LYS A 141 14.11 15.13 -11.31
N ARG A 142 14.88 14.05 -11.30
CA ARG A 142 14.42 12.71 -10.95
C ARG A 142 13.95 12.66 -9.49
N THR A 143 14.69 13.26 -8.58
CA THR A 143 14.34 13.40 -7.17
C THR A 143 13.00 14.11 -6.99
N GLU A 144 12.81 15.23 -7.68
CA GLU A 144 11.57 16.01 -7.62
C GLU A 144 10.35 15.21 -8.11
N LEU A 145 10.50 14.48 -9.22
CA LEU A 145 9.43 13.63 -9.74
C LEU A 145 9.01 12.56 -8.72
N TYR A 146 9.94 11.90 -8.06
CA TYR A 146 9.62 10.91 -7.02
C TYR A 146 9.05 11.53 -5.76
N LYS A 147 9.45 12.73 -5.38
CA LYS A 147 8.83 13.46 -4.27
C LYS A 147 7.38 13.81 -4.56
N GLN A 148 7.08 14.26 -5.78
CA GLN A 148 5.71 14.52 -6.22
C GLN A 148 4.88 13.24 -6.28
N ALA A 149 5.46 12.13 -6.74
CA ALA A 149 4.80 10.83 -6.77
C ALA A 149 4.38 10.37 -5.36
N GLN A 150 5.22 10.61 -4.35
CA GLN A 150 4.88 10.32 -2.95
C GLN A 150 3.67 11.14 -2.46
N VAL A 151 3.55 12.40 -2.86
CA VAL A 151 2.38 13.23 -2.51
C VAL A 151 1.11 12.64 -3.10
N VAL A 152 1.14 12.26 -4.38
CA VAL A 152 -0.02 11.64 -5.05
C VAL A 152 -0.41 10.34 -4.36
N MET A 153 0.54 9.50 -4.05
CA MET A 153 0.31 8.22 -3.36
C MET A 153 -0.27 8.43 -1.95
N HIS A 154 0.25 9.40 -1.21
CA HIS A 154 -0.29 9.76 0.11
C HIS A 154 -1.74 10.22 0.01
N ASP A 155 -2.07 11.10 -0.92
CA ASP A 155 -3.41 11.65 -1.06
C ASP A 155 -4.43 10.62 -1.56
N GLN A 156 -4.03 9.72 -2.44
CA GLN A 156 -4.89 8.65 -2.96
C GLN A 156 -4.98 7.43 -2.02
N ALA A 157 -4.01 7.24 -1.16
CA ALA A 157 -3.95 6.16 -0.17
C ALA A 157 -4.27 4.76 -0.72
N PRO A 158 -3.60 4.29 -1.79
CA PRO A 158 -3.84 2.95 -2.33
C PRO A 158 -3.33 1.85 -1.41
N ALA A 159 -2.44 2.18 -0.51
CA ALA A 159 -1.84 1.28 0.46
C ALA A 159 -1.46 2.02 1.74
N LEU A 160 -1.49 1.31 2.86
CA LEU A 160 -0.88 1.74 4.12
C LEU A 160 0.55 1.22 4.15
N ILE A 161 1.50 2.12 4.20
CA ILE A 161 2.93 1.77 4.29
C ILE A 161 3.28 1.49 5.74
N ILE A 162 3.75 0.29 6.00
CA ILE A 162 4.23 -0.14 7.31
C ILE A 162 5.76 -0.29 7.22
N PRO A 163 6.53 0.55 7.91
CA PRO A 163 7.98 0.42 7.90
C PRO A 163 8.40 -0.89 8.58
N GLY A 164 9.39 -1.57 7.99
CA GLY A 164 9.97 -2.79 8.52
C GLY A 164 11.03 -2.54 9.59
#